data_f40f249ff8c8665ce6323cb5d37840c5
#
_entry.id   f40f249ff8c8665ce6323cb5d37840c5
#
_cell.length_a   1.000
_cell.length_b   1.000
_cell.length_c   1.000
_cell.angle_alpha   90.00
_cell.angle_beta   90.00
_cell.angle_gamma   90.00
#
_symmetry.space_group_name_H-M   'P 1'
#
loop_
_entity.id
_entity.type
_entity.pdbx_description
1 polymer ?
#
loop_
_entity_poly.entity_id
_entity_poly.type
_entity_poly.pdbx_seq_one_letter_code
_entity_poly.pdbx_strand_id
1 'polypeptide(L)'
;SPQELFNLTIRAFNLAEKYRTPVLVMTDAEVGHMTEKVIIPPQDQIEIVNRPQVHQGDVEPDRFRIFRDSPTGGNGYISPMVAAGEGYRIHVTGLTHDERGYPAMNAKAHEWNVNRLVNKITSHRDDIIQVEEQNLEDAEVVVVSYGISARTSLWPIEQARREGIRVGYLRLITVWPFPDEHIRHLAKGIRSFVVPEINRGQIAREVERCAAGQAQVWCANLPGGDILEPEIVLNVI
;
A
#
# COMPACT_ATOMS: atom_id res chain seq x y z
N SER A 1 8.27 13.40 1.88
CA SER A 1 9.37 14.22 1.35
C SER A 1 9.64 13.93 -0.12
N PRO A 2 10.27 14.85 -0.89
CA PRO A 2 10.70 14.60 -2.27
C PRO A 2 11.62 13.39 -2.42
N GLN A 3 12.52 13.14 -1.45
CA GLN A 3 13.37 11.94 -1.45
C GLN A 3 12.57 10.65 -1.35
N GLU A 4 11.57 10.63 -0.50
CA GLU A 4 10.70 9.44 -0.39
C GLU A 4 9.87 9.24 -1.65
N LEU A 5 9.36 10.32 -2.25
CA LEU A 5 8.60 10.23 -3.48
C LEU A 5 9.45 9.61 -4.61
N PHE A 6 10.74 9.98 -4.69
CA PHE A 6 11.69 9.33 -5.60
C PHE A 6 11.81 7.82 -5.31
N ASN A 7 12.08 7.45 -4.06
CA ASN A 7 12.27 6.05 -3.66
C ASN A 7 10.99 5.21 -3.84
N LEU A 8 9.84 5.79 -3.45
CA LEU A 8 8.54 5.10 -3.55
C LEU A 8 8.07 4.95 -5.00
N THR A 9 8.48 5.86 -5.89
CA THR A 9 8.20 5.70 -7.33
C THR A 9 8.92 4.46 -7.88
N ILE A 10 10.19 4.28 -7.56
CA ILE A 10 10.94 3.06 -7.95
C ILE A 10 10.26 1.82 -7.39
N ARG A 11 9.91 1.84 -6.10
CA ARG A 11 9.20 0.73 -5.46
C ARG A 11 7.85 0.44 -6.12
N ALA A 12 7.11 1.47 -6.52
CA ALA A 12 5.82 1.31 -7.19
C ALA A 12 5.96 0.59 -8.54
N PHE A 13 7.00 0.91 -9.33
CA PHE A 13 7.31 0.17 -10.54
C PHE A 13 7.65 -1.29 -10.23
N ASN A 14 8.49 -1.54 -9.22
CA ASN A 14 8.85 -2.90 -8.82
C ASN A 14 7.64 -3.72 -8.37
N LEU A 15 6.74 -3.13 -7.58
CA LEU A 15 5.49 -3.80 -7.17
C LEU A 15 4.56 -4.06 -8.38
N ALA A 16 4.45 -3.09 -9.29
CA ALA A 16 3.62 -3.24 -10.49
C ALA A 16 4.13 -4.38 -11.38
N GLU A 17 5.44 -4.50 -11.56
CA GLU A 17 6.08 -5.57 -12.32
C GLU A 17 5.96 -6.92 -11.58
N LYS A 18 6.30 -6.95 -10.29
CA LYS A 18 6.27 -8.17 -9.46
C LYS A 18 4.87 -8.81 -9.40
N TYR A 19 3.85 -7.97 -9.20
CA TYR A 19 2.47 -8.44 -9.01
C TYR A 19 1.61 -8.32 -10.26
N ARG A 20 2.15 -7.83 -11.36
CA ARG A 20 1.40 -7.61 -12.59
C ARG A 20 0.07 -6.90 -12.31
N THR A 21 0.17 -5.73 -11.68
CA THR A 21 -1.00 -4.94 -11.25
C THR A 21 -0.66 -3.44 -11.30
N PRO A 22 -1.63 -2.56 -11.55
CA PRO A 22 -1.43 -1.13 -11.38
C PRO A 22 -1.04 -0.78 -9.94
N VAL A 23 -0.14 0.18 -9.77
CA VAL A 23 0.22 0.77 -8.49
C VAL A 23 0.06 2.28 -8.59
N LEU A 24 -0.63 2.88 -7.62
CA LEU A 24 -0.86 4.32 -7.57
C LEU A 24 0.11 4.94 -6.56
N VAL A 25 0.90 5.89 -7.01
CA VAL A 25 1.71 6.75 -6.13
C VAL A 25 0.90 8.01 -5.88
N MET A 26 0.39 8.13 -4.64
CA MET A 26 -0.39 9.29 -4.22
C MET A 26 0.52 10.25 -3.47
N THR A 27 0.49 11.53 -3.83
CA THR A 27 1.27 12.57 -3.18
C THR A 27 0.39 13.77 -2.84
N ASP A 28 0.68 14.39 -1.70
CA ASP A 28 0.06 15.67 -1.36
C ASP A 28 0.63 16.78 -2.26
N ALA A 29 -0.19 17.79 -2.54
CA ALA A 29 0.22 18.94 -3.34
C ALA A 29 1.45 19.64 -2.70
N GLU A 30 1.48 19.73 -1.39
CA GLU A 30 2.58 20.33 -0.63
C GLU A 30 3.93 19.62 -0.92
N VAL A 31 3.92 18.29 -0.91
CA VAL A 31 5.13 17.51 -1.26
C VAL A 31 5.52 17.72 -2.72
N GLY A 32 4.53 17.85 -3.62
CA GLY A 32 4.75 18.09 -5.04
C GLY A 32 5.34 19.48 -5.33
N HIS A 33 5.10 20.46 -4.46
CA HIS A 33 5.63 21.83 -4.58
C HIS A 33 6.90 22.06 -3.76
N MET A 34 7.29 21.12 -2.87
CA MET A 34 8.50 21.24 -2.08
C MET A 34 9.76 21.24 -2.92
N THR A 35 10.73 22.06 -2.49
CA THR A 35 12.10 22.02 -3.00
C THR A 35 13.02 21.54 -1.89
N GLU A 36 13.48 20.30 -2.00
CA GLU A 36 14.43 19.68 -1.07
C GLU A 36 15.54 18.97 -1.85
N LYS A 37 16.66 18.72 -1.17
CA LYS A 37 17.76 17.93 -1.74
C LYS A 37 17.31 16.48 -1.92
N VAL A 38 17.45 15.95 -3.14
CA VAL A 38 17.23 14.53 -3.45
C VAL A 38 18.58 13.89 -3.79
N ILE A 39 18.88 12.78 -3.14
CA ILE A 39 20.07 11.97 -3.43
C ILE A 39 19.65 10.87 -4.39
N ILE A 40 20.21 10.91 -5.59
CA ILE A 40 19.99 9.88 -6.61
C ILE A 40 21.14 8.87 -6.47
N PRO A 41 20.87 7.61 -6.07
CA PRO A 41 21.93 6.61 -5.96
C PRO A 41 22.46 6.20 -7.33
N PRO A 42 23.68 5.64 -7.40
CA PRO A 42 24.18 4.99 -8.61
C PRO A 42 23.21 3.92 -9.12
N GLN A 43 23.16 3.71 -10.42
CA GLN A 43 22.18 2.80 -11.05
C GLN A 43 22.28 1.37 -10.55
N ASP A 44 23.48 0.89 -10.23
CA ASP A 44 23.75 -0.43 -9.68
C ASP A 44 23.26 -0.64 -8.24
N GLN A 45 22.89 0.44 -7.55
CA GLN A 45 22.28 0.43 -6.21
C GLN A 45 20.75 0.53 -6.25
N ILE A 46 20.16 0.72 -7.43
CA ILE A 46 18.71 0.76 -7.61
C ILE A 46 18.22 -0.66 -7.89
N GLU A 47 17.43 -1.21 -6.97
CA GLU A 47 16.77 -2.49 -7.19
C GLU A 47 15.73 -2.36 -8.30
N ILE A 48 15.83 -3.21 -9.33
CA ILE A 48 14.87 -3.28 -10.43
C ILE A 48 14.32 -4.69 -10.50
N VAL A 49 13.02 -4.80 -10.29
CA VAL A 49 12.27 -6.06 -10.41
C VAL A 49 11.58 -6.10 -11.78
N ASN A 50 11.83 -7.16 -12.53
CA ASN A 50 11.14 -7.40 -13.80
C ASN A 50 9.98 -8.37 -13.58
N ARG A 51 8.91 -8.18 -14.37
CA ARG A 51 7.77 -9.09 -14.35
C ARG A 51 8.17 -10.50 -14.78
N PRO A 52 7.54 -11.54 -14.23
CA PRO A 52 7.72 -12.90 -14.72
C PRO A 52 7.36 -13.00 -16.19
N GLN A 53 8.25 -13.55 -16.99
CA GLN A 53 8.07 -13.72 -18.43
C GLN A 53 8.14 -15.19 -18.82
N VAL A 54 7.50 -15.52 -19.92
CA VAL A 54 7.62 -16.81 -20.60
C VAL A 54 8.22 -16.54 -21.99
N HIS A 55 9.27 -17.26 -22.31
CA HIS A 55 9.97 -17.17 -23.58
C HIS A 55 9.66 -18.34 -24.49
N GLN A 56 9.98 -18.20 -25.78
CA GLN A 56 9.78 -19.25 -26.76
C GLN A 56 10.49 -20.54 -26.33
N GLY A 57 9.71 -21.63 -26.24
CA GLY A 57 10.22 -22.95 -25.84
C GLY A 57 10.07 -23.29 -24.35
N ASP A 58 9.73 -22.35 -23.49
CA ASP A 58 9.51 -22.63 -22.05
C ASP A 58 8.27 -23.49 -21.82
N VAL A 59 7.25 -23.31 -22.62
CA VAL A 59 5.98 -24.03 -22.53
C VAL A 59 5.48 -24.32 -23.96
N GLU A 60 4.88 -25.49 -24.15
CA GLU A 60 4.19 -25.80 -25.42
C GLU A 60 3.11 -24.74 -25.71
N PRO A 61 3.07 -24.13 -26.90
CA PRO A 61 2.16 -23.02 -27.22
C PRO A 61 0.68 -23.30 -26.93
N ASP A 62 0.23 -24.53 -27.16
CA ASP A 62 -1.16 -24.93 -26.91
C ASP A 62 -1.49 -25.08 -25.41
N ARG A 63 -0.47 -25.18 -24.55
CA ARG A 63 -0.62 -25.29 -23.09
C ARG A 63 -0.49 -23.98 -22.38
N PHE A 64 0.07 -22.95 -23.01
CA PHE A 64 0.22 -21.63 -22.41
C PHE A 64 -1.15 -20.97 -22.17
N ARG A 65 -1.30 -20.38 -20.99
CA ARG A 65 -2.49 -19.63 -20.57
C ARG A 65 -2.05 -18.34 -19.89
N ILE A 66 -2.40 -17.21 -20.51
CA ILE A 66 -1.90 -15.89 -20.07
C ILE A 66 -2.39 -15.44 -18.68
N PHE A 67 -3.47 -16.04 -18.19
CA PHE A 67 -4.05 -15.73 -16.88
C PHE A 67 -4.11 -16.94 -15.94
N ARG A 68 -3.47 -18.04 -16.30
CA ARG A 68 -3.31 -19.19 -15.43
C ARG A 68 -2.07 -18.98 -14.55
N ASP A 69 -2.09 -19.54 -13.34
CA ASP A 69 -0.91 -19.66 -12.50
C ASP A 69 0.21 -20.34 -13.28
N SER A 70 1.44 -19.88 -13.05
CA SER A 70 2.60 -20.30 -13.83
C SER A 70 2.69 -21.81 -13.99
N PRO A 71 2.87 -22.34 -15.20
CA PRO A 71 3.20 -23.74 -15.40
C PRO A 71 4.55 -24.12 -14.80
N THR A 72 5.39 -23.17 -14.45
CA THR A 72 6.72 -23.34 -13.83
C THR A 72 6.72 -23.15 -12.32
N GLY A 73 5.55 -23.11 -11.65
CA GLY A 73 5.45 -23.01 -10.18
C GLY A 73 5.56 -21.60 -9.62
N GLY A 74 5.05 -20.59 -10.31
CA GLY A 74 4.92 -19.23 -9.77
C GLY A 74 3.97 -19.15 -8.58
N ASN A 75 4.18 -18.17 -7.72
CA ASN A 75 3.35 -17.86 -6.54
C ASN A 75 1.91 -17.59 -6.97
N GLY A 76 0.98 -18.49 -6.76
CA GLY A 76 -0.42 -18.48 -7.16
C GLY A 76 -1.00 -17.07 -7.36
N TYR A 77 -1.82 -16.88 -8.35
CA TYR A 77 -2.45 -15.62 -8.75
C TYR A 77 -1.60 -14.64 -9.59
N ILE A 78 -0.28 -14.84 -9.75
CA ILE A 78 0.59 -14.02 -10.60
C ILE A 78 0.96 -14.82 -11.84
N SER A 79 0.28 -14.54 -12.93
CA SER A 79 0.55 -15.19 -14.22
C SER A 79 1.70 -14.48 -14.94
N PRO A 80 2.66 -15.22 -15.53
CA PRO A 80 3.72 -14.61 -16.31
C PRO A 80 3.18 -13.95 -17.59
N MET A 81 3.90 -12.96 -18.08
CA MET A 81 3.62 -12.31 -19.36
C MET A 81 4.43 -12.97 -20.46
N VAL A 82 4.00 -12.73 -21.70
CA VAL A 82 4.77 -13.06 -22.89
C VAL A 82 4.88 -11.84 -23.78
N ALA A 83 6.03 -11.63 -24.37
CA ALA A 83 6.22 -10.57 -25.37
C ALA A 83 5.60 -10.97 -26.71
N ALA A 84 5.13 -9.98 -27.47
CA ALA A 84 4.66 -10.22 -28.82
C ALA A 84 5.82 -10.73 -29.70
N GLY A 85 5.58 -11.81 -30.45
CA GLY A 85 6.61 -12.45 -31.28
C GLY A 85 7.26 -13.70 -30.68
N GLU A 86 7.02 -14.01 -29.40
CA GLU A 86 7.55 -15.19 -28.69
C GLU A 86 6.83 -16.52 -29.03
N GLY A 87 6.05 -16.54 -30.11
CA GLY A 87 5.43 -17.77 -30.63
C GLY A 87 4.14 -18.21 -29.92
N TYR A 88 3.64 -17.41 -28.96
CA TYR A 88 2.41 -17.73 -28.23
C TYR A 88 1.22 -16.91 -28.75
N ARG A 89 0.05 -17.55 -28.81
CA ARG A 89 -1.22 -16.85 -29.02
C ARG A 89 -1.75 -16.33 -27.70
N ILE A 90 -1.90 -15.03 -27.60
CA ILE A 90 -2.47 -14.36 -26.45
C ILE A 90 -3.67 -13.54 -26.85
N HIS A 91 -4.64 -13.45 -25.95
CA HIS A 91 -5.75 -12.54 -26.02
C HIS A 91 -5.90 -11.81 -24.69
N VAL A 92 -6.12 -10.50 -24.74
CA VAL A 92 -6.31 -9.65 -23.56
C VAL A 92 -7.58 -8.83 -23.79
N THR A 93 -8.42 -8.77 -22.78
CA THR A 93 -9.68 -8.00 -22.80
C THR A 93 -9.93 -7.37 -21.44
N GLY A 94 -10.65 -6.24 -21.42
CA GLY A 94 -11.20 -5.64 -20.21
C GLY A 94 -12.45 -6.32 -19.66
N LEU A 95 -13.01 -7.30 -20.39
CA LEU A 95 -14.19 -8.05 -19.97
C LEU A 95 -13.81 -9.18 -19.01
N THR A 96 -14.80 -9.74 -18.31
CA THR A 96 -14.63 -11.03 -17.61
C THR A 96 -14.17 -12.08 -18.60
N HIS A 97 -13.12 -12.81 -18.29
CA HIS A 97 -12.42 -13.69 -19.22
C HIS A 97 -12.02 -15.03 -18.59
N ASP A 98 -11.76 -16.00 -19.43
CA ASP A 98 -11.17 -17.28 -19.02
C ASP A 98 -9.63 -17.19 -18.85
N GLU A 99 -9.00 -18.31 -18.49
CA GLU A 99 -7.54 -18.39 -18.30
C GLU A 99 -6.73 -18.11 -19.59
N ARG A 100 -7.35 -18.20 -20.76
CA ARG A 100 -6.74 -17.88 -22.06
C ARG A 100 -6.86 -16.41 -22.41
N GLY A 101 -7.66 -15.63 -21.65
CA GLY A 101 -7.92 -14.23 -21.90
C GLY A 101 -9.12 -13.96 -22.80
N TYR A 102 -9.86 -14.98 -23.25
CA TYR A 102 -11.05 -14.79 -24.05
C TYR A 102 -12.26 -14.44 -23.17
N PRO A 103 -13.17 -13.59 -23.65
CA PRO A 103 -14.38 -13.24 -22.92
C PRO A 103 -15.18 -14.47 -22.47
N ALA A 104 -15.55 -14.53 -21.22
CA ALA A 104 -16.34 -15.59 -20.62
C ALA A 104 -17.34 -14.99 -19.63
N MET A 105 -18.47 -14.51 -20.16
CA MET A 105 -19.49 -13.74 -19.43
C MET A 105 -20.44 -14.66 -18.64
N ASN A 106 -19.89 -15.38 -17.65
CA ASN A 106 -20.66 -16.26 -16.79
C ASN A 106 -20.17 -16.17 -15.32
N ALA A 107 -21.02 -16.61 -14.38
CA ALA A 107 -20.75 -16.49 -12.95
C ALA A 107 -19.43 -17.16 -12.52
N LYS A 108 -19.12 -18.33 -13.05
CA LYS A 108 -17.90 -19.08 -12.72
C LYS A 108 -16.63 -18.32 -13.12
N ALA A 109 -16.61 -17.77 -14.34
CA ALA A 109 -15.47 -16.99 -14.82
C ALA A 109 -15.33 -15.67 -14.03
N HIS A 110 -16.45 -15.04 -13.67
CA HIS A 110 -16.45 -13.83 -12.87
C HIS A 110 -15.90 -14.08 -11.45
N GLU A 111 -16.41 -15.09 -10.77
CA GLU A 111 -15.93 -15.50 -9.45
C GLU A 111 -14.45 -15.82 -9.47
N TRP A 112 -13.98 -16.58 -10.45
CA TRP A 112 -12.56 -16.89 -10.61
C TRP A 112 -11.71 -15.63 -10.79
N ASN A 113 -12.11 -14.70 -11.66
CA ASN A 113 -11.39 -13.44 -11.87
C ASN A 113 -11.31 -12.59 -10.60
N VAL A 114 -12.44 -12.41 -9.91
CA VAL A 114 -12.47 -11.62 -8.66
C VAL A 114 -11.57 -12.24 -7.61
N ASN A 115 -11.71 -13.54 -7.36
CA ASN A 115 -10.88 -14.25 -6.38
C ASN A 115 -9.39 -14.17 -6.72
N ARG A 116 -9.04 -14.36 -8.00
CA ARG A 116 -7.64 -14.24 -8.45
C ARG A 116 -7.06 -12.85 -8.20
N LEU A 117 -7.81 -11.79 -8.51
CA LEU A 117 -7.36 -10.42 -8.32
C LEU A 117 -7.22 -10.05 -6.84
N VAL A 118 -8.20 -10.43 -6.03
CA VAL A 118 -8.19 -10.17 -4.58
C VAL A 118 -7.06 -10.96 -3.91
N ASN A 119 -7.00 -12.27 -4.17
CA ASN A 119 -6.01 -13.14 -3.55
C ASN A 119 -4.56 -12.78 -3.95
N LYS A 120 -4.35 -12.27 -5.16
CA LYS A 120 -3.06 -11.74 -5.58
C LYS A 120 -2.51 -10.71 -4.59
N ILE A 121 -3.34 -9.81 -4.11
CA ILE A 121 -2.94 -8.77 -3.17
C ILE A 121 -2.94 -9.29 -1.73
N THR A 122 -4.00 -9.98 -1.33
CA THR A 122 -4.15 -10.41 0.08
C THR A 122 -3.13 -11.46 0.50
N SER A 123 -2.70 -12.35 -0.42
CA SER A 123 -1.66 -13.34 -0.14
C SER A 123 -0.24 -12.77 -0.06
N HIS A 124 -0.04 -11.51 -0.47
CA HIS A 124 1.28 -10.87 -0.49
C HIS A 124 1.32 -9.59 0.35
N ARG A 125 0.40 -9.46 1.31
CA ARG A 125 0.28 -8.26 2.16
C ARG A 125 1.59 -7.92 2.87
N ASP A 126 2.30 -8.91 3.38
CA ASP A 126 3.55 -8.72 4.12
C ASP A 126 4.68 -8.11 3.28
N ASP A 127 4.68 -8.36 1.98
CA ASP A 127 5.62 -7.74 1.04
C ASP A 127 5.16 -6.36 0.54
N ILE A 128 3.83 -6.17 0.43
CA ILE A 128 3.24 -4.94 -0.12
C ILE A 128 3.12 -3.85 0.93
N ILE A 129 2.65 -4.19 2.14
CA ILE A 129 2.41 -3.24 3.21
C ILE A 129 3.75 -2.76 3.77
N GLN A 130 3.91 -1.45 3.81
CA GLN A 130 5.03 -0.79 4.45
C GLN A 130 4.51 0.25 5.44
N VAL A 131 5.01 0.18 6.65
CA VAL A 131 4.73 1.13 7.73
C VAL A 131 6.05 1.57 8.37
N GLU A 132 6.03 2.68 9.07
CA GLU A 132 7.11 3.15 9.92
C GLU A 132 6.58 3.31 11.34
N GLU A 133 7.33 2.82 12.31
CA GLU A 133 6.92 2.74 13.70
C GLU A 133 7.93 3.41 14.61
N GLN A 134 7.43 4.13 15.63
CA GLN A 134 8.28 4.73 16.65
C GLN A 134 7.56 4.67 18.00
N ASN A 135 8.27 4.25 19.04
CA ASN A 135 7.84 4.27 20.45
C ASN A 135 6.48 3.57 20.68
N LEU A 136 6.22 2.46 20.03
CA LEU A 136 4.97 1.71 20.20
C LEU A 136 4.99 0.82 21.45
N GLU A 137 6.17 0.45 21.95
CA GLU A 137 6.37 -0.50 23.05
C GLU A 137 5.83 -0.03 24.39
N ASP A 138 5.78 1.29 24.63
CA ASP A 138 5.27 1.89 25.87
C ASP A 138 4.01 2.76 25.64
N ALA A 139 3.48 2.77 24.42
CA ALA A 139 2.44 3.71 24.03
C ALA A 139 1.10 3.48 24.72
N GLU A 140 0.47 4.54 25.18
CA GLU A 140 -0.95 4.58 25.57
C GLU A 140 -1.83 5.21 24.51
N VAL A 141 -1.26 6.10 23.70
CA VAL A 141 -1.89 6.74 22.55
C VAL A 141 -1.02 6.47 21.34
N VAL A 142 -1.62 6.13 20.21
CA VAL A 142 -0.88 5.94 18.95
C VAL A 142 -1.40 6.90 17.90
N VAL A 143 -0.51 7.74 17.37
CA VAL A 143 -0.81 8.60 16.22
C VAL A 143 -0.64 7.77 14.95
N VAL A 144 -1.71 7.61 14.17
CA VAL A 144 -1.70 6.94 12.87
C VAL A 144 -1.82 7.98 11.79
N SER A 145 -0.79 8.12 10.94
CA SER A 145 -0.79 9.17 9.91
C SER A 145 -0.14 8.73 8.60
N TYR A 146 -0.32 9.53 7.56
CA TYR A 146 0.25 9.31 6.23
C TYR A 146 0.44 10.65 5.50
N GLY A 147 1.16 10.63 4.37
CA GLY A 147 1.38 11.83 3.55
C GLY A 147 2.02 12.97 4.33
N ILE A 148 1.59 14.20 4.04
CA ILE A 148 2.10 15.41 4.70
C ILE A 148 1.68 15.45 6.18
N SER A 149 0.52 14.92 6.55
CA SER A 149 0.07 14.84 7.94
C SER A 149 1.02 14.02 8.81
N ALA A 150 1.72 13.04 8.25
CA ALA A 150 2.76 12.29 8.94
C ALA A 150 3.91 13.19 9.37
N ARG A 151 4.35 14.09 8.49
CA ARG A 151 5.44 15.04 8.77
C ARG A 151 5.04 16.07 9.83
N THR A 152 3.84 16.62 9.76
CA THR A 152 3.34 17.60 10.73
C THR A 152 3.04 16.99 12.09
N SER A 153 2.87 15.68 12.20
CA SER A 153 2.63 14.95 13.44
C SER A 153 3.88 14.70 14.28
N LEU A 154 5.08 14.84 13.74
CA LEU A 154 6.32 14.50 14.47
C LEU A 154 6.54 15.40 15.67
N TRP A 155 6.39 16.71 15.50
CA TRP A 155 6.58 17.66 16.59
C TRP A 155 5.55 17.50 17.73
N PRO A 156 4.22 17.39 17.49
CA PRO A 156 3.26 17.19 18.57
C PRO A 156 3.47 15.86 19.32
N ILE A 157 3.90 14.81 18.65
CA ILE A 157 4.26 13.53 19.31
C ILE A 157 5.45 13.75 20.27
N GLU A 158 6.51 14.40 19.80
CA GLU A 158 7.67 14.68 20.63
C GLU A 158 7.32 15.59 21.81
N GLN A 159 6.50 16.62 21.59
CA GLN A 159 6.05 17.55 22.64
C GLN A 159 5.19 16.82 23.70
N ALA A 160 4.22 16.01 23.29
CA ALA A 160 3.39 15.23 24.20
C ALA A 160 4.24 14.26 25.05
N ARG A 161 5.26 13.63 24.46
CA ARG A 161 6.19 12.77 25.21
C ARG A 161 7.04 13.55 26.23
N ARG A 162 7.46 14.78 25.91
CA ARG A 162 8.13 15.66 26.87
C ARG A 162 7.24 16.05 28.07
N GLU A 163 5.94 16.10 27.85
CA GLU A 163 4.92 16.35 28.88
C GLU A 163 4.52 15.08 29.65
N GLY A 164 5.12 13.93 29.33
CA GLY A 164 4.94 12.67 30.04
C GLY A 164 3.80 11.78 29.46
N ILE A 165 3.21 12.15 28.33
CA ILE A 165 2.21 11.33 27.65
C ILE A 165 2.93 10.28 26.79
N ARG A 166 2.60 9.01 26.97
CA ARG A 166 3.22 7.91 26.22
C ARG A 166 2.56 7.77 24.85
N VAL A 167 3.09 8.53 23.89
CA VAL A 167 2.59 8.57 22.50
C VAL A 167 3.49 7.74 21.60
N GLY A 168 2.92 6.76 20.92
CA GLY A 168 3.55 6.03 19.84
C GLY A 168 3.16 6.60 18.47
N TYR A 169 3.88 6.21 17.45
CA TYR A 169 3.67 6.65 16.08
C TYR A 169 3.63 5.48 15.12
N LEU A 170 2.60 5.45 14.30
CA LEU A 170 2.45 4.51 13.18
C LEU A 170 2.20 5.30 11.90
N ARG A 171 3.18 5.30 11.01
CA ARG A 171 3.06 5.94 9.71
C ARG A 171 2.71 4.92 8.64
N LEU A 172 1.65 5.17 7.89
CA LEU A 172 1.26 4.36 6.74
C LEU A 172 2.01 4.85 5.50
N ILE A 173 2.96 4.10 5.00
CA ILE A 173 3.61 4.32 3.72
C ILE A 173 2.75 3.69 2.62
N THR A 174 2.29 2.46 2.84
CA THR A 174 1.25 1.82 2.04
C THR A 174 -0.10 2.04 2.70
N VAL A 175 -0.98 2.79 2.04
CA VAL A 175 -2.33 3.07 2.56
C VAL A 175 -3.31 1.96 2.19
N TRP A 176 -3.12 1.33 1.04
CA TRP A 176 -3.89 0.16 0.61
C TRP A 176 -2.98 -0.86 -0.09
N PRO A 177 -3.06 -2.16 0.24
CA PRO A 177 -3.94 -2.77 1.25
C PRO A 177 -3.68 -2.22 2.66
N PHE A 178 -4.73 -2.06 3.44
CA PHE A 178 -4.65 -1.48 4.77
C PHE A 178 -4.03 -2.48 5.77
N PRO A 179 -3.20 -2.06 6.73
CA PRO A 179 -2.55 -2.94 7.71
C PRO A 179 -3.50 -3.35 8.85
N ASP A 180 -4.60 -4.04 8.52
CA ASP A 180 -5.69 -4.37 9.46
C ASP A 180 -5.20 -5.10 10.71
N GLU A 181 -4.36 -6.11 10.53
CA GLU A 181 -3.89 -6.96 11.63
C GLU A 181 -2.97 -6.18 12.57
N HIS A 182 -2.17 -5.27 12.02
CA HIS A 182 -1.29 -4.42 12.79
C HIS A 182 -2.08 -3.46 13.69
N ILE A 183 -3.06 -2.75 13.12
CA ILE A 183 -3.97 -1.89 13.90
C ILE A 183 -4.73 -2.69 14.96
N ARG A 184 -5.23 -3.86 14.59
CA ARG A 184 -5.96 -4.76 15.50
C ARG A 184 -5.09 -5.26 16.66
N HIS A 185 -3.82 -5.49 16.40
CA HIS A 185 -2.85 -5.88 17.42
C HIS A 185 -2.58 -4.71 18.39
N LEU A 186 -2.30 -3.53 17.87
CA LEU A 186 -2.06 -2.33 18.70
C LEU A 186 -3.26 -1.97 19.58
N ALA A 187 -4.47 -2.06 19.04
CA ALA A 187 -5.70 -1.73 19.75
C ALA A 187 -5.91 -2.49 21.07
N LYS A 188 -5.28 -3.66 21.22
CA LYS A 188 -5.38 -4.48 22.45
C LYS A 188 -4.57 -3.91 23.62
N GLY A 189 -3.54 -3.11 23.34
CA GLY A 189 -2.58 -2.63 24.33
C GLY A 189 -2.63 -1.14 24.62
N ILE A 190 -3.39 -0.37 23.83
CA ILE A 190 -3.45 1.10 23.92
C ILE A 190 -4.83 1.60 24.33
N ARG A 191 -4.92 2.86 24.76
CA ARG A 191 -6.19 3.52 25.09
C ARG A 191 -6.88 4.10 23.86
N SER A 192 -6.10 4.73 22.98
CA SER A 192 -6.66 5.44 21.82
C SER A 192 -5.69 5.55 20.65
N PHE A 193 -6.28 5.69 19.46
CA PHE A 193 -5.62 6.19 18.27
C PHE A 193 -6.01 7.65 18.03
N VAL A 194 -5.06 8.44 17.54
CA VAL A 194 -5.28 9.78 17.00
C VAL A 194 -4.92 9.74 15.52
N VAL A 195 -5.85 10.14 14.65
CA VAL A 195 -5.65 10.08 13.20
C VAL A 195 -5.70 11.48 12.60
N PRO A 196 -4.55 12.10 12.35
CA PRO A 196 -4.45 13.41 11.69
C PRO A 196 -4.69 13.28 10.18
N GLU A 197 -5.70 13.98 9.67
CA GLU A 197 -6.04 13.94 8.24
C GLU A 197 -6.48 15.32 7.71
N ILE A 198 -6.04 15.65 6.50
CA ILE A 198 -6.50 16.84 5.76
C ILE A 198 -7.81 16.57 4.99
N ASN A 199 -8.62 15.68 5.52
CA ASN A 199 -9.93 15.29 5.00
C ASN A 199 -10.91 15.03 6.17
N ARG A 200 -12.03 14.38 5.91
CA ARG A 200 -13.08 14.13 6.92
C ARG A 200 -12.99 12.75 7.58
N GLY A 201 -11.78 12.24 7.82
CA GLY A 201 -11.56 11.00 8.56
C GLY A 201 -11.77 9.73 7.71
N GLN A 202 -11.17 9.67 6.55
CA GLN A 202 -11.28 8.49 5.68
C GLN A 202 -10.47 7.32 6.22
N ILE A 203 -9.24 7.55 6.62
CA ILE A 203 -8.39 6.53 7.24
C ILE A 203 -8.78 6.29 8.71
N ALA A 204 -9.24 7.32 9.42
CA ALA A 204 -9.76 7.14 10.77
C ALA A 204 -10.87 6.09 10.84
N ARG A 205 -11.75 6.02 9.86
CA ARG A 205 -12.80 4.99 9.78
C ARG A 205 -12.23 3.58 9.59
N GLU A 206 -11.14 3.44 8.83
CA GLU A 206 -10.46 2.16 8.68
C GLU A 206 -9.75 1.74 9.98
N VAL A 207 -9.12 2.71 10.68
CA VAL A 207 -8.55 2.47 12.02
C VAL A 207 -9.66 2.05 12.99
N GLU A 208 -10.80 2.74 13.01
CA GLU A 208 -11.96 2.42 13.87
C GLU A 208 -12.51 1.02 13.56
N ARG A 209 -12.69 0.68 12.29
CA ARG A 209 -13.11 -0.66 11.85
C ARG A 209 -12.15 -1.73 12.37
N CYS A 210 -10.85 -1.49 12.31
CA CYS A 210 -9.85 -2.46 12.75
C CYS A 210 -9.71 -2.51 14.26
N ALA A 211 -9.82 -1.40 14.96
CA ALA A 211 -9.78 -1.33 16.42
C ALA A 211 -10.97 -2.08 17.06
N ALA A 212 -12.10 -2.19 16.35
CA ALA A 212 -13.27 -2.97 16.74
C ALA A 212 -13.75 -2.69 18.19
N GLY A 213 -13.68 -1.43 18.62
CA GLY A 213 -14.06 -0.98 19.94
C GLY A 213 -13.08 -1.28 21.08
N GLN A 214 -11.91 -1.87 20.80
CA GLN A 214 -10.88 -2.16 21.81
C GLN A 214 -10.07 -0.91 22.20
N ALA A 215 -9.96 0.08 21.31
CA ALA A 215 -9.35 1.39 21.56
C ALA A 215 -10.26 2.47 20.99
N GLN A 216 -10.24 3.65 21.58
CA GLN A 216 -10.95 4.82 21.04
C GLN A 216 -10.21 5.35 19.80
N VAL A 217 -10.94 5.97 18.87
CA VAL A 217 -10.35 6.59 17.67
C VAL A 217 -10.78 8.05 17.59
N TRP A 218 -9.81 8.94 17.62
CA TRP A 218 -9.99 10.37 17.54
C TRP A 218 -9.45 10.91 16.22
N CYS A 219 -10.16 11.86 15.63
CA CYS A 219 -9.72 12.51 14.41
C CYS A 219 -9.19 13.93 14.71
N ALA A 220 -8.00 14.24 14.19
CA ALA A 220 -7.49 15.60 14.11
C ALA A 220 -7.62 16.07 12.65
N ASN A 221 -8.77 16.63 12.30
CA ASN A 221 -9.14 16.86 10.90
C ASN A 221 -9.10 18.32 10.50
N LEU A 222 -8.54 18.61 9.33
CA LEU A 222 -8.59 19.91 8.68
C LEU A 222 -9.02 19.78 7.22
N PRO A 223 -10.32 19.61 6.91
CA PRO A 223 -10.79 19.60 5.53
C PRO A 223 -10.75 21.03 4.96
N GLY A 224 -10.15 21.23 3.81
CA GLY A 224 -10.13 22.55 3.18
C GLY A 224 -8.92 22.82 2.29
N GLY A 225 -7.92 21.94 2.28
CA GLY A 225 -6.75 22.07 1.42
C GLY A 225 -5.54 22.75 2.06
N ASP A 226 -5.65 23.18 3.32
CA ASP A 226 -4.52 23.70 4.09
C ASP A 226 -3.72 22.57 4.76
N ILE A 227 -2.48 22.88 5.15
CA ILE A 227 -1.64 21.97 5.94
C ILE A 227 -2.19 21.90 7.37
N LEU A 228 -2.27 20.69 7.90
CA LEU A 228 -2.70 20.49 9.28
C LEU A 228 -1.66 21.08 10.26
N GLU A 229 -2.08 22.07 11.03
CA GLU A 229 -1.24 22.70 12.05
C GLU A 229 -0.92 21.69 13.16
N PRO A 230 0.34 21.62 13.61
CA PRO A 230 0.78 20.67 14.65
C PRO A 230 -0.01 20.77 15.96
N GLU A 231 -0.45 21.97 16.33
CA GLU A 231 -1.24 22.26 17.53
C GLU A 231 -2.60 21.56 17.51
N ILE A 232 -3.20 21.38 16.33
CA ILE A 232 -4.47 20.64 16.20
C ILE A 232 -4.27 19.19 16.60
N VAL A 233 -3.13 18.59 16.21
CA VAL A 233 -2.80 17.21 16.57
C VAL A 233 -2.49 17.11 18.08
N LEU A 234 -1.70 18.05 18.62
CA LEU A 234 -1.34 18.06 20.04
C LEU A 234 -2.57 18.17 20.95
N ASN A 235 -3.55 18.98 20.58
CA ASN A 235 -4.79 19.16 21.34
C ASN A 235 -5.70 17.92 21.35
N VAL A 236 -5.48 16.96 20.46
CA VAL A 236 -6.25 15.71 20.40
C VAL A 236 -5.52 14.55 21.07
N ILE A 237 -4.19 14.61 21.18
CA ILE A 237 -3.37 13.66 21.93
C ILE A 237 -3.70 13.78 23.44
#